data_5562633a555348f42eb5900e36f4aea4
#
_entry.id   5562633a555348f42eb5900e36f4aea4
#
_cell.length_a   1.000
_cell.length_b   1.000
_cell.length_c   1.000
_cell.angle_alpha   90.00
_cell.angle_beta   90.00
_cell.angle_gamma   90.00
#
_symmetry.space_group_name_H-M   'P 1'
#
loop_
_entity.id
_entity.type
_entity.pdbx_description
1 polymer ?
#
loop_
_entity_poly.entity_id
_entity_poly.type
_entity_poly.pdbx_seq_one_letter_code
_entity_poly.pdbx_strand_id
1 'polypeptide(L)'
;MNQRIDLVAGQNCPLPTADLHVLMTTGRNIAGLDVDISAFMLNDRGKVASDHDFIFFNQLSDSRQGILLEPEHGRFTLHLERIRDDIQKIALTMTIADGLARQQNFTLVQQAAVLIKDFLTGLEIACFPMPTGENKETALILGEFYRHQDKWKFRAVGQGFIGGLQPLAEHFGVDVGEGESSAPVRTESRPAEKINLSKITLEKKGQSVSLEKPAGGIGEILINLNWNSLPVKQTGPFRKAAGGIDLDLACLWEFQNG
;
A
#
# COMPACT_ATOMS: atom_id res chain seq x y z
N MET A 1 7.01 12.93 -30.03
CA MET A 1 7.39 12.21 -28.80
C MET A 1 6.86 13.05 -27.65
N ASN A 2 5.86 12.56 -26.87
CA ASN A 2 5.43 13.27 -25.67
C ASN A 2 6.55 13.13 -24.62
N GLN A 3 7.11 14.25 -24.20
CA GLN A 3 8.09 14.29 -23.13
C GLN A 3 7.38 14.05 -21.80
N ARG A 4 7.94 13.21 -20.92
CA ARG A 4 7.48 13.01 -19.56
C ARG A 4 7.36 14.35 -18.82
N ILE A 5 6.31 14.52 -18.05
CA ILE A 5 6.10 15.72 -17.21
C ILE A 5 6.69 15.46 -15.83
N ASP A 6 7.71 16.20 -15.44
CA ASP A 6 8.23 16.17 -14.07
C ASP A 6 7.46 17.19 -13.21
N LEU A 7 6.82 16.67 -12.16
CA LEU A 7 5.93 17.43 -11.30
C LEU A 7 6.63 17.83 -9.99
N VAL A 8 6.23 18.95 -9.43
CA VAL A 8 6.49 19.33 -8.04
C VAL A 8 5.19 19.37 -7.25
N ALA A 9 5.26 19.35 -5.91
CA ALA A 9 4.09 19.37 -5.04
C ALA A 9 3.13 20.51 -5.41
N GLY A 10 1.84 20.21 -5.46
CA GLY A 10 0.76 21.12 -5.89
C GLY A 10 0.49 21.16 -7.39
N GLN A 11 1.40 20.70 -8.23
CA GLN A 11 1.18 20.67 -9.68
C GLN A 11 0.30 19.50 -10.10
N ASN A 12 -0.36 19.65 -11.25
CA ASN A 12 -1.17 18.60 -11.85
C ASN A 12 -0.86 18.45 -13.35
N CYS A 13 -1.21 17.28 -13.88
CA CYS A 13 -1.10 17.00 -15.30
C CYS A 13 -2.37 16.29 -15.82
N PRO A 14 -2.72 16.51 -17.10
CA PRO A 14 -3.74 15.72 -17.78
C PRO A 14 -3.23 14.30 -18.01
N LEU A 15 -4.16 13.35 -18.11
CA LEU A 15 -3.86 11.97 -18.46
C LEU A 15 -4.27 11.71 -19.91
N PRO A 16 -3.35 11.26 -20.78
CA PRO A 16 -3.66 11.00 -22.18
C PRO A 16 -4.44 9.70 -22.39
N THR A 17 -4.45 8.81 -21.40
CA THR A 17 -5.11 7.50 -21.42
C THR A 17 -5.79 7.23 -20.09
N ALA A 18 -6.77 6.33 -20.10
CA ALA A 18 -7.46 5.86 -18.91
C ALA A 18 -6.80 4.59 -18.28
N ASP A 19 -5.93 3.93 -19.02
CA ASP A 19 -5.24 2.71 -18.58
C ASP A 19 -3.79 3.05 -18.24
N LEU A 20 -3.42 2.84 -16.98
CA LEU A 20 -2.16 3.32 -16.42
C LEU A 20 -1.46 2.26 -15.59
N HIS A 21 -0.13 2.26 -15.62
CA HIS A 21 0.70 1.74 -14.56
C HIS A 21 1.22 2.89 -13.69
N VAL A 22 1.07 2.74 -12.39
CA VAL A 22 1.53 3.73 -11.41
C VAL A 22 2.52 3.06 -10.46
N LEU A 23 3.79 3.38 -10.63
CA LEU A 23 4.86 2.84 -9.78
C LEU A 23 5.12 3.81 -8.64
N MET A 24 5.19 3.25 -7.42
CA MET A 24 5.55 3.98 -6.22
C MET A 24 6.84 3.38 -5.66
N THR A 25 7.84 4.20 -5.44
CA THR A 25 9.16 3.73 -5.05
C THR A 25 9.82 4.65 -4.04
N THR A 26 10.69 4.06 -3.20
CA THR A 26 11.57 4.79 -2.27
C THR A 26 12.99 4.94 -2.83
N GLY A 27 13.19 4.57 -4.09
CA GLY A 27 14.47 4.65 -4.79
C GLY A 27 15.49 3.58 -4.38
N ARG A 28 15.53 3.17 -3.13
CA ARG A 28 16.38 2.07 -2.63
C ARG A 28 15.62 1.23 -1.63
N ASN A 29 15.86 -0.07 -1.66
CA ASN A 29 15.42 -0.96 -0.61
C ASN A 29 16.33 -0.79 0.62
N ILE A 30 15.76 -0.37 1.74
CA ILE A 30 16.48 -0.12 2.99
C ILE A 30 16.23 -1.30 3.90
N ALA A 31 17.29 -2.00 4.28
CA ALA A 31 17.19 -3.16 5.15
C ALA A 31 16.51 -2.80 6.49
N GLY A 32 15.48 -3.55 6.84
CA GLY A 32 14.71 -3.35 8.07
C GLY A 32 13.67 -2.23 8.02
N LEU A 33 13.51 -1.55 6.87
CA LEU A 33 12.43 -0.60 6.63
C LEU A 33 11.36 -1.27 5.77
N ASP A 34 10.17 -1.38 6.31
CA ASP A 34 9.00 -1.93 5.63
C ASP A 34 8.07 -0.80 5.19
N VAL A 35 7.98 -0.59 3.88
CA VAL A 35 7.18 0.49 3.30
C VAL A 35 6.03 -0.12 2.51
N ASP A 36 4.82 0.12 2.98
CA ASP A 36 3.59 -0.29 2.31
C ASP A 36 3.04 0.83 1.43
N ILE A 37 2.46 0.45 0.32
CA ILE A 37 1.69 1.35 -0.54
C ILE A 37 0.21 1.01 -0.45
N SER A 38 -0.63 2.04 -0.50
CA SER A 38 -2.08 1.87 -0.50
C SER A 38 -2.78 2.98 -1.30
N ALA A 39 -4.06 2.77 -1.62
CA ALA A 39 -4.87 3.75 -2.31
C ALA A 39 -6.26 3.83 -1.67
N PHE A 40 -6.76 5.06 -1.51
CA PHE A 40 -8.10 5.34 -1.01
C PHE A 40 -8.95 5.92 -2.15
N MET A 41 -10.04 5.23 -2.47
CA MET A 41 -11.03 5.68 -3.43
C MET A 41 -12.07 6.53 -2.69
N LEU A 42 -12.12 7.81 -3.01
CA LEU A 42 -12.82 8.83 -2.24
C LEU A 42 -14.01 9.38 -3.01
N ASN A 43 -15.14 9.53 -2.31
CA ASN A 43 -16.34 10.19 -2.82
C ASN A 43 -16.15 11.73 -2.91
N ASP A 44 -17.22 12.45 -3.23
CA ASP A 44 -17.27 13.91 -3.31
C ASP A 44 -16.95 14.62 -1.99
N ARG A 45 -17.16 13.93 -0.85
CA ARG A 45 -16.82 14.43 0.50
C ARG A 45 -15.38 14.15 0.91
N GLY A 46 -14.60 13.51 0.03
CA GLY A 46 -13.22 13.11 0.33
C GLY A 46 -13.12 11.97 1.32
N LYS A 47 -14.12 11.10 1.37
CA LYS A 47 -14.19 9.94 2.26
C LYS A 47 -14.37 8.64 1.47
N VAL A 48 -13.88 7.56 2.03
CA VAL A 48 -14.15 6.19 1.61
C VAL A 48 -15.64 5.90 1.86
N ALA A 49 -16.33 5.31 0.90
CA ALA A 49 -17.75 5.00 1.01
C ALA A 49 -18.01 3.57 1.50
N SER A 50 -17.08 2.66 1.24
CA SER A 50 -17.13 1.26 1.67
C SER A 50 -15.72 0.72 1.88
N ASP A 51 -15.61 -0.38 2.62
CA ASP A 51 -14.32 -1.03 2.88
C ASP A 51 -13.63 -1.48 1.58
N HIS A 52 -14.41 -1.79 0.53
CA HIS A 52 -13.88 -2.13 -0.80
C HIS A 52 -13.22 -0.95 -1.54
N ASP A 53 -13.33 0.25 -1.01
CA ASP A 53 -12.75 1.47 -1.60
C ASP A 53 -11.37 1.80 -0.99
N PHE A 54 -10.87 0.95 -0.08
CA PHE A 54 -9.52 1.03 0.46
C PHE A 54 -8.68 -0.14 -0.05
N ILE A 55 -7.71 0.14 -0.93
CA ILE A 55 -6.84 -0.84 -1.58
C ILE A 55 -5.49 -0.87 -0.89
N PHE A 56 -5.12 -2.03 -0.36
CA PHE A 56 -3.91 -2.25 0.42
C PHE A 56 -3.51 -3.73 0.39
N PHE A 57 -2.47 -4.15 1.11
CA PHE A 57 -1.94 -5.52 1.06
C PHE A 57 -2.94 -6.64 1.35
N ASN A 58 -4.01 -6.39 2.13
CA ASN A 58 -5.09 -7.37 2.39
C ASN A 58 -6.27 -7.25 1.41
N GLN A 59 -6.33 -6.22 0.62
CA GLN A 59 -7.36 -6.00 -0.40
C GLN A 59 -6.74 -5.39 -1.65
N LEU A 60 -6.39 -6.26 -2.59
CA LEU A 60 -5.57 -5.90 -3.75
C LEU A 60 -6.34 -5.20 -4.86
N SER A 61 -7.66 -5.23 -4.86
CA SER A 61 -8.47 -4.58 -5.91
C SER A 61 -9.82 -4.12 -5.41
N ASP A 62 -10.39 -3.14 -6.10
CA ASP A 62 -11.79 -2.77 -5.94
C ASP A 62 -12.73 -3.79 -6.61
N SER A 63 -14.02 -3.68 -6.35
CA SER A 63 -15.06 -4.61 -6.85
C SER A 63 -15.20 -4.66 -8.38
N ARG A 64 -14.75 -3.62 -9.10
CA ARG A 64 -14.82 -3.53 -10.56
C ARG A 64 -13.47 -3.73 -11.24
N GLN A 65 -12.42 -4.03 -10.47
CA GLN A 65 -11.05 -4.10 -10.98
C GLN A 65 -10.63 -2.83 -11.73
N GLY A 66 -11.09 -1.68 -11.27
CA GLY A 66 -10.67 -0.37 -11.76
C GLY A 66 -9.32 0.04 -11.19
N ILE A 67 -8.96 -0.51 -10.02
CA ILE A 67 -7.65 -0.39 -9.42
C ILE A 67 -7.18 -1.76 -8.93
N LEU A 68 -5.95 -2.11 -9.25
CA LEU A 68 -5.29 -3.34 -8.82
C LEU A 68 -3.93 -3.00 -8.23
N LEU A 69 -3.65 -3.46 -7.02
CA LEU A 69 -2.37 -3.34 -6.34
C LEU A 69 -1.52 -4.58 -6.57
N GLU A 70 -0.27 -4.38 -6.92
CA GLU A 70 0.78 -5.38 -7.01
C GLU A 70 1.90 -5.00 -6.02
N PRO A 71 1.80 -5.41 -4.74
CA PRO A 71 2.70 -4.94 -3.68
C PRO A 71 4.16 -5.27 -3.94
N GLU A 72 4.42 -6.48 -4.46
CA GLU A 72 5.77 -6.96 -4.78
C GLU A 72 6.52 -6.07 -5.78
N HIS A 73 5.76 -5.38 -6.64
CA HIS A 73 6.30 -4.50 -7.67
C HIS A 73 6.19 -3.02 -7.29
N GLY A 74 5.60 -2.69 -6.12
CA GLY A 74 5.33 -1.31 -5.74
C GLY A 74 4.44 -0.59 -6.76
N ARG A 75 3.45 -1.28 -7.32
CA ARG A 75 2.70 -0.83 -8.49
C ARG A 75 1.20 -0.94 -8.32
N PHE A 76 0.48 0.06 -8.83
CA PHE A 76 -0.94 -0.03 -9.15
C PHE A 76 -1.14 -0.10 -10.65
N THR A 77 -2.10 -0.93 -11.08
CA THR A 77 -2.70 -0.87 -12.40
C THR A 77 -4.05 -0.18 -12.27
N LEU A 78 -4.28 0.87 -13.05
CA LEU A 78 -5.50 1.66 -13.05
C LEU A 78 -6.21 1.54 -14.39
N HIS A 79 -7.51 1.21 -14.33
CA HIS A 79 -8.46 1.28 -15.44
C HIS A 79 -9.52 2.31 -15.07
N LEU A 80 -9.24 3.59 -15.31
CA LEU A 80 -10.01 4.72 -14.79
C LEU A 80 -11.47 4.75 -15.30
N GLU A 81 -11.76 4.13 -16.45
CA GLU A 81 -13.12 3.97 -16.97
C GLU A 81 -13.96 2.96 -16.18
N ARG A 82 -13.32 2.06 -15.44
CA ARG A 82 -14.01 1.09 -14.57
C ARG A 82 -14.30 1.63 -13.18
N ILE A 83 -13.69 2.75 -12.82
CA ILE A 83 -13.90 3.39 -11.52
C ILE A 83 -15.35 3.90 -11.46
N ARG A 84 -16.05 3.57 -10.36
CA ARG A 84 -17.42 3.98 -10.10
C ARG A 84 -17.58 5.51 -10.19
N ASP A 85 -18.76 5.97 -10.61
CA ASP A 85 -19.03 7.40 -10.82
C ASP A 85 -19.10 8.20 -9.51
N ASP A 86 -19.44 7.55 -8.39
CA ASP A 86 -19.43 8.14 -7.05
C ASP A 86 -18.02 8.40 -6.52
N ILE A 87 -16.99 7.79 -7.11
CA ILE A 87 -15.59 8.03 -6.77
C ILE A 87 -15.08 9.25 -7.54
N GLN A 88 -14.69 10.27 -6.78
CA GLN A 88 -14.20 11.54 -7.32
C GLN A 88 -12.68 11.66 -7.24
N LYS A 89 -12.04 10.88 -6.36
CA LYS A 89 -10.59 10.89 -6.16
C LYS A 89 -10.05 9.51 -5.83
N ILE A 90 -8.79 9.28 -6.13
CA ILE A 90 -7.99 8.14 -5.69
C ILE A 90 -6.70 8.70 -5.10
N ALA A 91 -6.56 8.65 -3.77
CA ALA A 91 -5.36 9.11 -3.08
C ALA A 91 -4.35 7.97 -2.98
N LEU A 92 -3.13 8.21 -3.44
CA LEU A 92 -2.00 7.27 -3.38
C LEU A 92 -1.15 7.55 -2.17
N THR A 93 -0.92 6.54 -1.35
CA THR A 93 -0.26 6.70 -0.06
C THR A 93 0.89 5.71 0.13
N MET A 94 1.86 6.12 0.93
CA MET A 94 3.00 5.32 1.36
C MET A 94 3.07 5.36 2.88
N THR A 95 3.25 4.21 3.53
CA THR A 95 3.34 4.14 5.00
C THR A 95 4.50 3.26 5.43
N ILE A 96 5.15 3.63 6.54
CA ILE A 96 6.16 2.80 7.17
C ILE A 96 5.45 1.94 8.22
N ALA A 97 5.49 0.61 8.00
CA ALA A 97 4.87 -0.35 8.91
C ALA A 97 5.53 -0.27 10.30
N ASP A 98 4.69 -0.16 11.34
CA ASP A 98 5.14 -0.03 12.74
C ASP A 98 6.15 1.11 12.97
N GLY A 99 6.12 2.15 12.14
CA GLY A 99 7.12 3.22 12.14
C GLY A 99 7.29 3.89 13.49
N LEU A 100 6.23 4.15 14.24
CA LEU A 100 6.31 4.72 15.59
C LEU A 100 6.96 3.76 16.58
N ALA A 101 6.55 2.49 16.61
CA ALA A 101 7.08 1.48 17.51
C ALA A 101 8.56 1.19 17.25
N ARG A 102 8.96 1.21 15.98
CA ARG A 102 10.34 0.99 15.53
C ARG A 102 11.19 2.25 15.49
N GLN A 103 10.61 3.43 15.82
CA GLN A 103 11.25 4.74 15.69
C GLN A 103 11.77 5.02 14.27
N GLN A 104 11.02 4.56 13.27
CA GLN A 104 11.30 4.72 11.86
C GLN A 104 10.35 5.75 11.24
N ASN A 105 10.86 6.57 10.35
CA ASN A 105 10.10 7.57 9.62
C ASN A 105 10.74 7.83 8.25
N PHE A 106 10.15 8.69 7.45
CA PHE A 106 10.61 8.95 6.09
C PHE A 106 11.94 9.70 5.99
N THR A 107 12.57 10.15 7.12
CA THR A 107 13.96 10.65 7.07
C THR A 107 14.95 9.55 6.68
N LEU A 108 14.60 8.27 6.89
CA LEU A 108 15.41 7.13 6.48
C LEU A 108 15.38 6.92 4.96
N VAL A 109 14.36 7.46 4.29
CA VAL A 109 14.16 7.39 2.83
C VAL A 109 14.68 8.67 2.21
N GLN A 110 15.54 8.58 1.20
CA GLN A 110 16.08 9.78 0.55
C GLN A 110 15.05 10.45 -0.36
N GLN A 111 14.20 9.65 -0.99
CA GLN A 111 13.22 10.10 -1.95
C GLN A 111 12.08 9.09 -2.08
N ALA A 112 10.84 9.53 -1.99
CA ALA A 112 9.69 8.80 -2.47
C ALA A 112 9.31 9.31 -3.86
N ALA A 113 8.79 8.45 -4.73
CA ALA A 113 8.38 8.88 -6.06
C ALA A 113 7.14 8.15 -6.56
N VAL A 114 6.34 8.87 -7.35
CA VAL A 114 5.26 8.31 -8.17
C VAL A 114 5.66 8.47 -9.63
N LEU A 115 5.67 7.36 -10.38
CA LEU A 115 5.91 7.34 -11.81
C LEU A 115 4.68 6.78 -12.52
N ILE A 116 4.07 7.57 -13.38
CA ILE A 116 2.89 7.21 -14.15
C ILE A 116 3.29 6.86 -15.56
N LYS A 117 2.86 5.68 -16.03
CA LYS A 117 3.11 5.16 -17.37
C LYS A 117 1.81 4.78 -18.05
N ASP A 118 1.79 4.91 -19.34
CA ASP A 118 0.76 4.31 -20.19
C ASP A 118 0.81 2.78 -20.08
N PHE A 119 -0.33 2.15 -19.83
CA PHE A 119 -0.41 0.71 -19.60
C PHE A 119 0.02 -0.11 -20.83
N LEU A 120 -0.39 0.32 -22.04
CA LEU A 120 -0.16 -0.42 -23.27
C LEU A 120 1.25 -0.21 -23.83
N THR A 121 1.72 1.03 -23.81
CA THR A 121 2.99 1.39 -24.48
C THR A 121 4.17 1.40 -23.52
N GLY A 122 3.92 1.48 -22.19
CA GLY A 122 4.94 1.64 -21.18
C GLY A 122 5.60 3.04 -21.17
N LEU A 123 5.14 3.98 -22.01
CA LEU A 123 5.68 5.33 -22.08
C LEU A 123 5.40 6.08 -20.77
N GLU A 124 6.42 6.81 -20.30
CA GLU A 124 6.29 7.63 -19.10
C GLU A 124 5.48 8.88 -19.40
N ILE A 125 4.42 9.10 -18.62
CA ILE A 125 3.50 10.24 -18.72
C ILE A 125 3.95 11.33 -17.76
N ALA A 126 4.10 11.00 -16.49
CA ALA A 126 4.46 11.95 -15.46
C ALA A 126 5.29 11.30 -14.36
N CYS A 127 6.12 12.09 -13.69
CA CYS A 127 6.89 11.68 -12.53
C CYS A 127 6.78 12.77 -11.44
N PHE A 128 6.55 12.34 -10.21
CA PHE A 128 6.65 13.20 -9.03
C PHE A 128 7.71 12.64 -8.08
N PRO A 129 8.95 13.14 -8.13
CA PRO A 129 9.98 12.85 -7.16
C PRO A 129 9.77 13.74 -5.92
N MET A 130 9.49 13.14 -4.76
CA MET A 130 9.31 13.83 -3.49
C MET A 130 10.54 13.63 -2.61
N PRO A 131 11.32 14.66 -2.28
CA PRO A 131 12.37 14.57 -1.28
C PRO A 131 11.76 14.26 0.09
N THR A 132 12.31 13.27 0.80
CA THR A 132 11.75 12.80 2.09
C THR A 132 12.73 12.92 3.25
N GLY A 133 13.98 13.30 3.01
CA GLY A 133 15.05 13.31 4.02
C GLY A 133 14.81 14.18 5.25
N GLU A 134 13.87 15.11 5.22
CA GLU A 134 13.47 15.95 6.37
C GLU A 134 12.11 15.53 6.95
N ASN A 135 11.43 14.55 6.35
CA ASN A 135 10.08 14.13 6.73
C ASN A 135 10.12 13.18 7.92
N LYS A 136 9.72 13.68 9.10
CA LYS A 136 9.57 12.88 10.33
C LYS A 136 8.27 12.09 10.39
N GLU A 137 7.46 12.21 9.37
CA GLU A 137 6.20 11.51 9.21
C GLU A 137 6.43 10.04 8.92
N THR A 138 5.43 9.23 9.25
CA THR A 138 5.42 7.78 9.04
C THR A 138 4.43 7.36 7.96
N ALA A 139 3.64 8.30 7.45
CA ALA A 139 2.76 8.12 6.30
C ALA A 139 2.79 9.34 5.39
N LEU A 140 2.66 9.13 4.09
CA LEU A 140 2.67 10.16 3.06
C LEU A 140 1.49 9.96 2.10
N ILE A 141 0.79 11.05 1.74
CA ILE A 141 -0.01 11.12 0.53
C ILE A 141 0.90 11.69 -0.56
N LEU A 142 1.31 10.86 -1.50
CA LEU A 142 2.20 11.28 -2.58
C LEU A 142 1.46 12.02 -3.68
N GLY A 143 0.26 11.56 -4.04
CA GLY A 143 -0.53 12.20 -5.08
C GLY A 143 -1.94 11.68 -5.14
N GLU A 144 -2.75 12.30 -5.97
CA GLU A 144 -4.13 11.89 -6.17
C GLU A 144 -4.52 11.94 -7.65
N PHE A 145 -5.27 10.94 -8.10
CA PHE A 145 -6.08 11.04 -9.29
C PHE A 145 -7.41 11.69 -8.91
N TYR A 146 -7.93 12.59 -9.75
CA TYR A 146 -9.19 13.25 -9.46
C TYR A 146 -9.96 13.55 -10.74
N ARG A 147 -11.30 13.55 -10.65
CA ARG A 147 -12.17 13.93 -11.74
C ARG A 147 -12.25 15.45 -11.87
N HIS A 148 -12.14 15.94 -13.09
CA HIS A 148 -12.31 17.36 -13.42
C HIS A 148 -12.96 17.46 -14.80
N GLN A 149 -14.18 17.98 -14.89
CA GLN A 149 -14.95 18.07 -16.13
C GLN A 149 -14.99 16.73 -16.90
N ASP A 150 -15.41 15.68 -16.18
CA ASP A 150 -15.54 14.29 -16.67
C ASP A 150 -14.22 13.64 -17.16
N LYS A 151 -13.09 14.27 -16.88
CA LYS A 151 -11.76 13.72 -17.18
C LYS A 151 -10.96 13.49 -15.91
N TRP A 152 -10.16 12.43 -15.93
CA TRP A 152 -9.21 12.21 -14.88
C TRP A 152 -7.94 13.03 -15.10
N LYS A 153 -7.42 13.57 -14.01
CA LYS A 153 -6.11 14.23 -13.91
C LYS A 153 -5.33 13.66 -12.74
N PHE A 154 -4.03 13.81 -12.77
CA PHE A 154 -3.17 13.51 -11.62
C PHE A 154 -2.65 14.80 -11.01
N ARG A 155 -2.61 14.87 -9.67
CA ARG A 155 -2.01 15.96 -8.90
C ARG A 155 -0.96 15.40 -7.94
N ALA A 156 0.24 15.98 -7.95
CA ALA A 156 1.27 15.74 -6.96
C ALA A 156 0.88 16.44 -5.64
N VAL A 157 0.84 15.72 -4.53
CA VAL A 157 0.39 16.25 -3.22
C VAL A 157 1.59 16.46 -2.29
N GLY A 158 2.26 15.39 -1.88
CA GLY A 158 3.43 15.49 -1.01
C GLY A 158 3.08 15.86 0.43
N GLN A 159 1.98 15.34 0.99
CA GLN A 159 1.53 15.63 2.35
C GLN A 159 1.92 14.50 3.31
N GLY A 160 2.52 14.83 4.45
CA GLY A 160 2.90 13.87 5.49
C GLY A 160 1.92 13.77 6.65
N PHE A 161 1.91 12.61 7.32
CA PHE A 161 1.13 12.30 8.51
C PHE A 161 2.00 11.56 9.53
N ILE A 162 1.80 11.90 10.82
CA ILE A 162 2.42 11.18 11.94
C ILE A 162 1.41 10.15 12.45
N GLY A 163 1.87 8.93 12.76
CA GLY A 163 1.02 7.87 13.31
C GLY A 163 0.77 6.68 12.37
N GLY A 164 1.36 6.70 11.17
CA GLY A 164 1.27 5.59 10.23
C GLY A 164 -0.06 5.52 9.48
N LEU A 165 -0.46 4.29 9.12
CA LEU A 165 -1.64 4.05 8.29
C LEU A 165 -2.94 4.37 9.03
N GLN A 166 -3.02 4.15 10.34
CA GLN A 166 -4.27 4.33 11.08
C GLN A 166 -4.81 5.78 11.05
N PRO A 167 -4.06 6.83 11.44
CA PRO A 167 -4.56 8.20 11.35
C PRO A 167 -4.87 8.64 9.91
N LEU A 168 -4.15 8.08 8.94
CA LEU A 168 -4.39 8.34 7.54
C LEU A 168 -5.72 7.71 7.08
N ALA A 169 -5.99 6.46 7.49
CA ALA A 169 -7.23 5.75 7.19
C ALA A 169 -8.43 6.46 7.86
N GLU A 170 -8.31 6.84 9.13
CA GLU A 170 -9.32 7.63 9.86
C GLU A 170 -9.57 9.00 9.19
N HIS A 171 -8.50 9.66 8.69
CA HIS A 171 -8.63 10.89 7.91
C HIS A 171 -9.54 10.70 6.69
N PHE A 172 -9.47 9.54 6.03
CA PHE A 172 -10.32 9.20 4.91
C PHE A 172 -11.64 8.52 5.30
N GLY A 173 -11.91 8.34 6.60
CA GLY A 173 -13.17 7.81 7.12
C GLY A 173 -13.27 6.29 7.12
N VAL A 174 -12.12 5.60 7.06
CA VAL A 174 -12.04 4.15 7.28
C VAL A 174 -12.03 3.90 8.79
N ASP A 175 -12.96 3.08 9.28
CA ASP A 175 -12.97 2.64 10.67
C ASP A 175 -11.94 1.52 10.86
N VAL A 176 -10.79 1.89 11.39
CA VAL A 176 -9.74 0.94 11.77
C VAL A 176 -10.04 0.48 13.19
N GLY A 177 -10.58 -0.74 13.30
CA GLY A 177 -10.83 -1.33 14.61
C GLY A 177 -9.54 -1.36 15.44
N GLU A 178 -9.60 -0.82 16.66
CA GLU A 178 -8.52 -0.89 17.64
C GLU A 178 -8.14 -2.34 17.90
N GLY A 179 -6.88 -2.70 17.64
CA GLY A 179 -6.23 -3.84 18.27
C GLY A 179 -6.14 -3.54 19.76
N GLU A 180 -6.99 -4.17 20.55
CA GLU A 180 -7.09 -4.21 22.02
C GLU A 180 -6.37 -3.12 22.84
N SER A 181 -7.15 -2.12 23.30
CA SER A 181 -7.03 -1.59 24.65
C SER A 181 -8.36 -0.93 25.07
N SER A 182 -9.05 -1.63 26.01
CA SER A 182 -10.08 -1.20 26.99
C SER A 182 -11.28 -0.36 26.52
N ALA A 183 -12.44 -0.92 26.80
CA ALA A 183 -13.84 -0.52 26.65
C ALA A 183 -14.31 0.62 27.61
N PRO A 184 -15.63 1.02 27.67
CA PRO A 184 -16.67 1.06 26.63
C PRO A 184 -17.49 2.38 26.58
N VAL A 185 -18.20 2.71 25.51
CA VAL A 185 -19.57 3.29 25.56
C VAL A 185 -20.32 2.95 24.26
N ARG A 186 -21.55 2.42 24.47
CA ARG A 186 -22.55 2.04 23.47
C ARG A 186 -23.10 3.24 22.69
N THR A 187 -23.23 3.08 21.38
CA THR A 187 -24.43 3.52 20.65
C THR A 187 -24.61 2.65 19.41
N GLU A 188 -25.79 2.09 19.25
CA GLU A 188 -26.15 1.13 18.21
C GLU A 188 -26.21 1.80 16.83
N SER A 189 -25.37 1.32 15.91
CA SER A 189 -25.60 1.41 14.47
C SER A 189 -24.90 0.22 13.80
N ARG A 190 -25.55 -0.35 12.81
CA ARG A 190 -25.29 -1.55 12.01
C ARG A 190 -23.79 -1.86 11.88
N PRO A 191 -23.30 -3.09 12.10
CA PRO A 191 -21.89 -3.40 12.13
C PRO A 191 -21.30 -3.25 10.71
N ALA A 192 -20.48 -2.21 10.51
CA ALA A 192 -19.50 -2.19 9.47
C ALA A 192 -18.43 -3.25 9.82
N GLU A 193 -18.07 -4.11 8.89
CA GLU A 193 -16.97 -5.05 9.08
C GLU A 193 -15.68 -4.24 9.28
N LYS A 194 -15.03 -4.45 10.41
CA LYS A 194 -13.81 -3.72 10.76
C LYS A 194 -12.64 -4.22 9.91
N ILE A 195 -11.97 -3.31 9.20
CA ILE A 195 -10.77 -3.64 8.42
C ILE A 195 -9.62 -3.93 9.40
N ASN A 196 -9.03 -5.11 9.28
CA ASN A 196 -7.84 -5.47 10.06
C ASN A 196 -6.58 -4.96 9.36
N LEU A 197 -5.91 -3.97 9.97
CA LEU A 197 -4.66 -3.39 9.49
C LEU A 197 -3.42 -4.02 10.15
N SER A 198 -3.60 -5.02 11.03
CA SER A 198 -2.49 -5.67 11.73
C SER A 198 -1.67 -6.52 10.78
N LYS A 199 -0.39 -6.23 10.66
CA LYS A 199 0.60 -7.05 9.97
C LYS A 199 1.39 -7.81 11.02
N ILE A 200 1.31 -9.14 11.01
CA ILE A 200 2.03 -9.99 11.97
C ILE A 200 3.29 -10.52 11.29
N THR A 201 4.45 -10.12 11.79
CA THR A 201 5.75 -10.60 11.30
C THR A 201 6.30 -11.65 12.25
N LEU A 202 6.61 -12.84 11.74
CA LEU A 202 7.27 -13.90 12.49
C LEU A 202 8.77 -13.84 12.24
N GLU A 203 9.53 -13.41 13.26
CA GLU A 203 10.99 -13.17 13.14
C GLU A 203 11.86 -14.34 13.59
N LYS A 204 11.32 -15.27 14.36
CA LYS A 204 12.10 -16.36 14.97
C LYS A 204 11.49 -17.72 14.71
N LYS A 205 12.34 -18.73 14.55
CA LYS A 205 11.91 -20.13 14.46
C LYS A 205 11.09 -20.52 15.70
N GLY A 206 9.91 -21.09 15.47
CA GLY A 206 9.00 -21.54 16.54
C GLY A 206 8.02 -20.50 17.05
N GLN A 207 7.99 -19.29 16.47
CA GLN A 207 6.89 -18.36 16.72
C GLN A 207 5.62 -18.87 16.08
N SER A 208 4.50 -18.69 16.74
CA SER A 208 3.17 -19.03 16.25
C SER A 208 2.20 -17.86 16.43
N VAL A 209 1.25 -17.79 15.57
CA VAL A 209 0.11 -16.83 15.65
C VAL A 209 -1.15 -17.64 15.84
N SER A 210 -1.95 -17.26 16.83
CA SER A 210 -3.29 -17.83 16.99
C SER A 210 -4.26 -17.12 16.09
N LEU A 211 -4.92 -17.86 15.21
CA LEU A 211 -5.99 -17.34 14.34
C LEU A 211 -7.32 -17.64 15.03
N GLU A 212 -7.94 -16.63 15.60
CA GLU A 212 -9.28 -16.77 16.16
C GLU A 212 -10.32 -16.83 15.05
N LYS A 213 -11.24 -17.80 15.14
CA LYS A 213 -12.30 -17.98 14.17
C LYS A 213 -13.42 -16.97 14.43
N PRO A 214 -13.65 -15.99 13.54
CA PRO A 214 -14.85 -15.17 13.63
C PRO A 214 -16.13 -16.01 13.46
N ALA A 215 -17.27 -15.55 13.98
CA ALA A 215 -18.54 -16.27 13.97
C ALA A 215 -19.07 -16.66 12.55
N GLY A 216 -18.46 -16.17 11.48
CA GLY A 216 -18.81 -16.45 10.07
C GLY A 216 -17.92 -17.45 9.33
N GLY A 217 -16.96 -18.06 10.00
CA GLY A 217 -15.97 -18.98 9.37
C GLY A 217 -14.66 -18.29 9.05
N ILE A 218 -13.61 -19.06 8.85
CA ILE A 218 -12.33 -18.58 8.32
C ILE A 218 -12.53 -18.47 6.80
N GLY A 219 -12.47 -17.24 6.28
CA GLY A 219 -12.53 -17.00 4.83
C GLY A 219 -11.24 -17.45 4.14
N GLU A 220 -10.77 -16.69 3.19
CA GLU A 220 -9.50 -16.93 2.51
C GLU A 220 -8.31 -16.53 3.40
N ILE A 221 -7.34 -17.44 3.56
CA ILE A 221 -6.07 -17.14 4.26
C ILE A 221 -5.01 -16.96 3.20
N LEU A 222 -4.52 -15.74 3.03
CA LEU A 222 -3.40 -15.43 2.16
C LEU A 222 -2.09 -15.45 2.96
N ILE A 223 -1.20 -16.36 2.63
CA ILE A 223 0.12 -16.45 3.25
C ILE A 223 1.14 -15.91 2.26
N ASN A 224 1.79 -14.80 2.60
CA ASN A 224 2.86 -14.23 1.81
C ASN A 224 4.21 -14.47 2.50
N LEU A 225 5.12 -15.15 1.80
CA LEU A 225 6.50 -15.35 2.22
C LEU A 225 7.40 -14.35 1.49
N ASN A 226 7.83 -13.32 2.19
CA ASN A 226 8.78 -12.34 1.65
C ASN A 226 10.18 -12.66 2.16
N TRP A 227 11.13 -12.81 1.23
CA TRP A 227 12.49 -13.20 1.55
C TRP A 227 13.51 -12.36 0.76
N ASN A 228 14.51 -11.85 1.48
CA ASN A 228 15.65 -11.14 0.92
C ASN A 228 16.92 -11.99 1.05
N SER A 229 17.49 -12.41 -0.08
CA SER A 229 18.83 -12.97 -0.08
C SER A 229 19.85 -11.87 0.21
N LEU A 230 20.49 -11.91 1.37
CA LEU A 230 21.67 -11.08 1.62
C LEU A 230 22.76 -11.47 0.63
N PRO A 231 23.44 -10.53 -0.05
CA PRO A 231 24.57 -10.85 -0.89
C PRO A 231 25.69 -11.45 -0.01
N VAL A 232 26.01 -12.71 -0.26
CA VAL A 232 27.16 -13.36 0.39
C VAL A 232 28.42 -12.62 -0.05
N LYS A 233 29.13 -11.97 0.88
CA LYS A 233 30.47 -11.43 0.63
C LYS A 233 31.38 -12.59 0.27
N GLN A 234 31.72 -12.71 -1.00
CA GLN A 234 32.69 -13.68 -1.48
C GLN A 234 34.11 -13.17 -1.21
N THR A 235 34.77 -13.72 -0.21
CA THR A 235 36.20 -13.53 0.01
C THR A 235 36.88 -14.89 -0.17
N GLY A 236 37.60 -15.07 -1.31
CA GLY A 236 38.46 -16.24 -1.50
C GLY A 236 38.57 -16.73 -2.97
N PRO A 237 39.71 -17.33 -3.37
CA PRO A 237 40.01 -17.67 -4.75
C PRO A 237 39.40 -19.01 -5.26
N PHE A 238 38.60 -19.73 -4.46
CA PHE A 238 37.92 -20.98 -4.87
C PHE A 238 36.42 -20.81 -4.87
N ARG A 239 35.84 -20.57 -6.05
CA ARG A 239 34.39 -20.47 -6.29
C ARG A 239 33.77 -21.85 -6.27
N LYS A 240 33.01 -22.21 -5.24
CA LYS A 240 31.86 -23.12 -5.39
C LYS A 240 30.63 -22.27 -5.76
N ALA A 241 29.91 -22.67 -6.81
CA ALA A 241 28.63 -22.08 -7.13
C ALA A 241 27.77 -22.13 -5.86
N ALA A 242 27.31 -20.96 -5.38
CA ALA A 242 26.32 -20.89 -4.33
C ALA A 242 25.05 -21.53 -4.89
N GLY A 243 24.67 -22.72 -4.39
CA GLY A 243 23.36 -23.30 -4.66
C GLY A 243 22.30 -22.27 -4.29
N GLY A 244 21.35 -22.03 -5.17
CA GLY A 244 20.20 -21.20 -4.87
C GLY A 244 19.57 -21.71 -3.57
N ILE A 245 19.19 -20.82 -2.69
CA ILE A 245 18.42 -21.20 -1.51
C ILE A 245 17.02 -21.51 -2.04
N ASP A 246 16.61 -22.77 -1.89
CA ASP A 246 15.28 -23.23 -2.18
C ASP A 246 14.45 -23.08 -0.92
N LEU A 247 13.35 -22.34 -1.01
CA LEU A 247 12.43 -22.12 0.10
C LEU A 247 11.11 -22.79 -0.21
N ASP A 248 10.83 -23.86 0.49
CA ASP A 248 9.54 -24.52 0.43
C ASP A 248 8.59 -23.97 1.48
N LEU A 249 7.44 -23.48 1.06
CA LEU A 249 6.33 -23.13 1.94
C LEU A 249 5.42 -24.33 2.08
N ALA A 250 5.35 -24.92 3.26
CA ALA A 250 4.42 -25.98 3.58
C ALA A 250 3.37 -25.50 4.58
N CYS A 251 2.10 -25.77 4.32
CA CYS A 251 1.00 -25.54 5.25
C CYS A 251 0.50 -26.89 5.78
N LEU A 252 0.57 -27.09 7.09
CA LEU A 252 -0.02 -28.23 7.76
C LEU A 252 -1.23 -27.75 8.56
N TRP A 253 -2.40 -28.38 8.33
CA TRP A 253 -3.62 -28.07 9.04
C TRP A 253 -4.25 -29.35 9.61
N GLU A 254 -4.77 -29.23 10.81
CA GLU A 254 -5.44 -30.31 11.53
C GLU A 254 -6.86 -29.89 11.85
N PHE A 255 -7.83 -30.70 11.46
CA PHE A 255 -9.21 -30.50 11.89
C PHE A 255 -9.39 -31.10 13.29
N GLN A 256 -9.68 -30.30 14.29
CA GLN A 256 -10.24 -30.82 15.53
C GLN A 256 -11.70 -31.16 15.27
N ASN A 257 -11.95 -32.45 15.08
CA ASN A 257 -13.31 -32.97 15.14
C ASN A 257 -13.76 -32.86 16.59
N GLY A 258 -14.71 -31.96 16.86
CA GLY A 258 -15.44 -31.93 18.10
C GLY A 258 -16.49 -33.04 18.15
#